data_38c741438c90582fb3fb4fcccdd4e08c
#
_entry.id   38c741438c90582fb3fb4fcccdd4e08c
#
_cell.length_a   1.000
_cell.length_b   1.000
_cell.length_c   1.000
_cell.angle_alpha   90.00
_cell.angle_beta   90.00
_cell.angle_gamma   90.00
#
_symmetry.space_group_name_H-M   'P 1'
#
loop_
_entity.id
_entity.type
_entity.pdbx_description
1 polymer ?
#
loop_
_entity_poly.entity_id
_entity_poly.type
_entity_poly.pdbx_seq_one_letter_code
_entity_poly.pdbx_strand_id
1 'polypeptide(L)'
;MSGYADTSFLVSLYVLDGNSARAAAEMKHAKLPILLTPFGELELTNAMLLRLFRRELSASRVKAAQALVRKDIEDGIFLLRPLAGSVYERAKQIARRRTPRLGSRTLDVLHVASALVLQADTFYTFDRSQAKLAKAEGLTVP
;
A
#
# COMPACT_ATOMS: atom_id res chain seq x y z
N MET A 1 15.51 8.12 -3.81
CA MET A 1 14.06 8.31 -3.98
C MET A 1 13.39 6.95 -3.95
N SER A 2 12.48 6.74 -3.01
CA SER A 2 11.82 5.46 -2.79
C SER A 2 10.30 5.63 -2.78
N GLY A 3 9.60 4.67 -3.37
CA GLY A 3 8.15 4.59 -3.33
C GLY A 3 7.66 3.62 -2.27
N TYR A 4 6.49 3.90 -1.75
CA TYR A 4 5.73 3.03 -0.84
C TYR A 4 4.35 2.78 -1.44
N ALA A 5 3.88 1.55 -1.42
CA ALA A 5 2.55 1.20 -1.92
C ALA A 5 1.62 0.79 -0.78
N ASP A 6 0.41 1.35 -0.78
CA ASP A 6 -0.63 0.91 0.13
C ASP A 6 -1.42 -0.27 -0.46
N THR A 7 -2.33 -0.82 0.33
CA THR A 7 -3.11 -1.98 -0.06
C THR A 7 -4.01 -1.71 -1.28
N SER A 8 -4.58 -0.50 -1.40
CA SER A 8 -5.48 -0.18 -2.53
C SER A 8 -4.75 -0.24 -3.87
N PHE A 9 -3.51 0.24 -3.92
CA PHE A 9 -2.68 0.16 -5.11
C PHE A 9 -2.31 -1.30 -5.43
N LEU A 10 -1.88 -2.05 -4.42
CA LEU A 10 -1.47 -3.44 -4.60
C LEU A 10 -2.62 -4.34 -5.06
N VAL A 11 -3.81 -4.16 -4.51
CA VAL A 11 -4.99 -4.92 -4.95
C VAL A 11 -5.24 -4.68 -6.43
N SER A 12 -5.23 -3.43 -6.90
CA SER A 12 -5.42 -3.11 -8.32
C SER A 12 -4.32 -3.64 -9.22
N LEU A 13 -3.11 -3.80 -8.68
CA LEU A 13 -1.98 -4.35 -9.43
C LEU A 13 -2.12 -5.87 -9.65
N TYR A 14 -2.62 -6.61 -8.66
CA TYR A 14 -2.68 -8.06 -8.69
C TYR A 14 -4.06 -8.65 -8.96
N VAL A 15 -5.10 -7.87 -8.79
CA VAL A 15 -6.49 -8.27 -9.06
C VAL A 15 -7.10 -7.32 -10.08
N LEU A 16 -7.60 -7.87 -11.18
CA LEU A 16 -8.13 -7.05 -12.27
C LEU A 16 -9.33 -6.22 -11.80
N ASP A 17 -9.21 -4.91 -11.89
CA ASP A 17 -10.26 -3.93 -11.59
C ASP A 17 -10.12 -2.68 -12.47
N GLY A 18 -10.92 -1.65 -12.21
CA GLY A 18 -10.91 -0.40 -12.99
C GLY A 18 -9.60 0.40 -12.91
N ASN A 19 -8.76 0.14 -11.91
CA ASN A 19 -7.49 0.85 -11.71
C ASN A 19 -6.27 0.03 -12.16
N SER A 20 -6.45 -1.20 -12.62
CA SER A 20 -5.33 -2.10 -12.94
C SER A 20 -4.43 -1.56 -14.06
N ALA A 21 -5.01 -0.97 -15.11
CA ALA A 21 -4.23 -0.38 -16.19
C ALA A 21 -3.38 0.78 -15.70
N ARG A 22 -3.93 1.61 -14.82
CA ARG A 22 -3.20 2.73 -14.21
C ARG A 22 -2.11 2.25 -13.26
N ALA A 23 -2.38 1.22 -12.46
CA ALA A 23 -1.39 0.61 -11.60
C ALA A 23 -0.19 0.10 -12.41
N ALA A 24 -0.45 -0.62 -13.50
CA ALA A 24 0.59 -1.12 -14.38
C ALA A 24 1.41 0.02 -15.02
N ALA A 25 0.74 1.10 -15.43
CA ALA A 25 1.41 2.28 -16.00
C ALA A 25 2.33 2.96 -14.96
N GLU A 26 1.86 3.13 -13.73
CA GLU A 26 2.69 3.70 -12.65
C GLU A 26 3.92 2.83 -12.36
N MET A 27 3.77 1.51 -12.38
CA MET A 27 4.89 0.58 -12.16
C MET A 27 5.99 0.71 -13.21
N LYS A 28 5.62 1.03 -14.45
CA LYS A 28 6.62 1.23 -15.52
C LYS A 28 7.55 2.42 -15.26
N HIS A 29 7.07 3.42 -14.54
CA HIS A 29 7.82 4.65 -14.25
C HIS A 29 8.38 4.67 -12.83
N ALA A 30 7.99 3.70 -12.00
CA ALA A 30 8.41 3.63 -10.61
C ALA A 30 9.89 3.28 -10.48
N LYS A 31 10.54 3.89 -9.51
CA LYS A 31 11.89 3.50 -9.13
C LYS A 31 11.82 2.30 -8.20
N LEU A 32 12.37 1.18 -8.61
CA LEU A 32 12.36 -0.06 -7.85
C LEU A 32 13.54 -0.14 -6.87
N PRO A 33 13.40 -0.87 -5.77
CA PRO A 33 12.19 -1.53 -5.29
C PRO A 33 11.18 -0.55 -4.69
N ILE A 34 9.90 -0.94 -4.73
CA ILE A 34 8.85 -0.26 -3.99
C ILE A 34 8.74 -0.90 -2.62
N LEU A 35 8.60 -0.09 -1.58
CA LEU A 35 8.57 -0.54 -0.20
C LEU A 35 7.19 -1.06 0.20
N LEU A 36 7.18 -2.20 0.89
CA LEU A 36 6.01 -2.80 1.52
C LEU A 36 6.31 -3.04 3.00
N THR A 37 5.26 -3.21 3.79
CA THR A 37 5.36 -3.59 5.19
C THR A 37 4.70 -4.94 5.43
N PRO A 38 5.06 -5.68 6.50
CA PRO A 38 4.37 -6.92 6.84
C PRO A 38 2.86 -6.75 7.05
N PHE A 39 2.42 -5.63 7.65
CA PHE A 39 0.98 -5.41 7.80
C PHE A 39 0.32 -5.07 6.46
N GLY A 40 1.01 -4.40 5.55
CA GLY A 40 0.52 -4.16 4.18
C GLY A 40 0.37 -5.46 3.40
N GLU A 41 1.32 -6.38 3.53
CA GLU A 41 1.21 -7.71 2.94
C GLU A 41 0.04 -8.50 3.53
N LEU A 42 -0.17 -8.41 4.85
CA LEU A 42 -1.32 -9.01 5.51
C LEU A 42 -2.63 -8.45 4.97
N GLU A 43 -2.73 -7.14 4.83
CA GLU A 43 -3.93 -6.50 4.28
C GLU A 43 -4.20 -6.96 2.85
N LEU A 44 -3.17 -7.03 2.02
CA LEU A 44 -3.29 -7.51 0.64
C LEU A 44 -3.78 -8.95 0.60
N THR A 45 -3.17 -9.82 1.39
CA THR A 45 -3.58 -11.23 1.51
C THR A 45 -5.05 -11.34 1.93
N ASN A 46 -5.43 -10.61 2.96
CA ASN A 46 -6.81 -10.64 3.46
C ASN A 46 -7.80 -10.04 2.45
N ALA A 47 -7.42 -8.99 1.73
CA ALA A 47 -8.27 -8.39 0.70
C ALA A 47 -8.58 -9.39 -0.42
N MET A 48 -7.60 -10.17 -0.86
CA MET A 48 -7.80 -11.23 -1.86
C MET A 48 -8.73 -12.32 -1.34
N LEU A 49 -8.56 -12.74 -0.09
CA LEU A 49 -9.39 -13.78 0.54
C LEU A 49 -10.82 -13.29 0.79
N LEU A 50 -11.03 -12.01 1.08
CA LEU A 50 -12.37 -11.43 1.16
C LEU A 50 -13.09 -11.46 -0.18
N ARG A 51 -12.39 -11.26 -1.27
CA ARG A 51 -12.97 -11.38 -2.62
C ARG A 51 -13.35 -12.83 -2.94
N LEU A 52 -12.57 -13.78 -2.47
CA LEU A 52 -12.94 -15.20 -2.56
C LEU A 52 -14.21 -15.47 -1.76
N PHE A 53 -14.31 -14.98 -0.53
CA PHE A 53 -15.50 -15.13 0.31
C PHE A 53 -16.75 -14.52 -0.36
N ARG A 54 -16.60 -13.37 -1.00
CA ARG A 54 -17.68 -12.67 -1.70
C ARG A 54 -17.98 -13.26 -3.08
N ARG A 55 -17.27 -14.29 -3.49
CA ARG A 55 -17.38 -14.95 -4.79
C ARG A 55 -17.06 -14.02 -5.97
N GLU A 56 -16.26 -13.00 -5.74
CA GLU A 56 -15.76 -12.09 -6.79
C GLU A 56 -14.54 -12.67 -7.51
N LEU A 57 -13.80 -13.56 -6.85
CA LEU A 57 -12.65 -14.27 -7.40
C LEU A 57 -12.76 -15.76 -7.10
N SER A 58 -12.24 -16.58 -8.00
CA SER A 58 -12.09 -18.04 -7.78
C SER A 58 -10.88 -18.31 -6.90
N ALA A 59 -10.88 -19.48 -6.24
CA ALA A 59 -9.75 -19.94 -5.44
C ALA A 59 -8.46 -20.03 -6.27
N SER A 60 -8.54 -20.47 -7.52
CA SER A 60 -7.37 -20.56 -8.42
C SER A 60 -6.80 -19.20 -8.76
N ARG A 61 -7.63 -18.18 -8.96
CA ARG A 61 -7.17 -16.81 -9.22
C ARG A 61 -6.52 -16.18 -8.01
N VAL A 62 -7.07 -16.40 -6.82
CA VAL A 62 -6.44 -15.93 -5.57
C VAL A 62 -5.07 -16.58 -5.39
N LYS A 63 -4.98 -17.89 -5.60
CA LYS A 63 -3.71 -18.62 -5.50
C LYS A 63 -2.67 -18.09 -6.50
N ALA A 64 -3.08 -17.85 -7.74
CA ALA A 64 -2.19 -17.30 -8.77
C ALA A 64 -1.73 -15.89 -8.42
N ALA A 65 -2.62 -15.02 -7.93
CA ALA A 65 -2.27 -13.66 -7.51
C ALA A 65 -1.28 -13.68 -6.33
N GLN A 66 -1.51 -14.52 -5.33
CA GLN A 66 -0.59 -14.67 -4.20
C GLN A 66 0.80 -15.18 -4.64
N ALA A 67 0.85 -16.11 -5.59
CA ALA A 67 2.10 -16.61 -6.14
C ALA A 67 2.87 -15.49 -6.87
N LEU A 68 2.15 -14.63 -7.59
CA LEU A 68 2.76 -13.50 -8.30
C LEU A 68 3.31 -12.46 -7.32
N VAL A 69 2.62 -12.17 -6.23
CA VAL A 69 3.12 -11.29 -5.17
C VAL A 69 4.45 -11.82 -4.61
N ARG A 70 4.50 -13.11 -4.28
CA ARG A 70 5.74 -13.74 -3.78
C ARG A 70 6.89 -13.61 -4.79
N LYS A 71 6.58 -13.88 -6.05
CA LYS A 71 7.57 -13.78 -7.13
C LYS A 71 8.12 -12.35 -7.24
N ASP A 72 7.26 -11.36 -7.20
CA ASP A 72 7.68 -9.96 -7.32
C ASP A 72 8.53 -9.50 -6.12
N ILE A 73 8.27 -10.03 -4.93
CA ILE A 73 9.13 -9.79 -3.76
C ILE A 73 10.48 -10.50 -3.95
N GLU A 74 10.50 -11.75 -4.39
CA GLU A 74 11.73 -12.49 -4.66
C GLU A 74 12.57 -11.84 -5.75
N ASP A 75 11.94 -11.29 -6.77
CA ASP A 75 12.59 -10.63 -7.90
C ASP A 75 13.05 -9.18 -7.56
N GLY A 76 12.76 -8.69 -6.37
CA GLY A 76 13.17 -7.36 -5.92
C GLY A 76 12.36 -6.20 -6.47
N ILE A 77 11.18 -6.46 -7.03
CA ILE A 77 10.24 -5.41 -7.45
C ILE A 77 9.67 -4.73 -6.22
N PHE A 78 9.31 -5.51 -5.21
CA PHE A 78 8.89 -5.02 -3.91
C PHE A 78 9.89 -5.44 -2.84
N LEU A 79 10.13 -4.55 -1.90
CA LEU A 79 11.01 -4.80 -0.75
C LEU A 79 10.19 -4.77 0.53
N LEU A 80 10.07 -5.90 1.18
CA LEU A 80 9.36 -6.03 2.45
C LEU A 80 10.25 -5.51 3.58
N ARG A 81 9.82 -4.44 4.24
CA ARG A 81 10.57 -3.79 5.32
C ARG A 81 9.82 -3.91 6.64
N PRO A 82 10.38 -4.57 7.63
CA PRO A 82 9.83 -4.57 8.98
C PRO A 82 9.79 -3.16 9.54
N LEU A 83 8.78 -2.87 10.37
CA LEU A 83 8.63 -1.56 10.99
C LEU A 83 9.27 -1.54 12.39
N ALA A 84 10.02 -0.48 12.66
CA ALA A 84 10.48 -0.20 14.00
C ALA A 84 9.31 0.26 14.91
N GLY A 85 9.43 0.06 16.22
CA GLY A 85 8.39 0.51 17.17
C GLY A 85 8.10 2.00 17.12
N SER A 86 9.07 2.81 16.68
CA SER A 86 8.92 4.25 16.49
C SER A 86 7.83 4.64 15.48
N VAL A 87 7.41 3.73 14.61
CA VAL A 87 6.33 4.01 13.66
C VAL A 87 5.01 4.36 14.36
N TYR A 88 4.73 3.76 15.51
CA TYR A 88 3.49 4.00 16.25
C TYR A 88 3.46 5.40 16.87
N GLU A 89 4.58 5.89 17.38
CA GLU A 89 4.69 7.28 17.84
C GLU A 89 4.52 8.26 16.69
N ARG A 90 5.13 7.99 15.54
CA ARG A 90 4.94 8.80 14.34
C ARG A 90 3.48 8.80 13.90
N ALA A 91 2.84 7.63 13.90
CA ALA A 91 1.42 7.50 13.55
C ALA A 91 0.52 8.31 14.48
N LYS A 92 0.78 8.29 15.80
CA LYS A 92 0.03 9.10 16.75
C LYS A 92 0.20 10.59 16.51
N GLN A 93 1.40 11.05 16.19
CA GLN A 93 1.65 12.45 15.84
C GLN A 93 0.84 12.88 14.60
N ILE A 94 0.83 12.05 13.57
CA ILE A 94 0.06 12.30 12.33
C ILE A 94 -1.43 12.32 12.66
N ALA A 95 -1.92 11.36 13.44
CA ALA A 95 -3.33 11.29 13.82
C ALA A 95 -3.76 12.56 14.55
N ARG A 96 -2.96 13.04 15.50
CA ARG A 96 -3.27 14.28 16.25
C ARG A 96 -3.38 15.48 15.33
N ARG A 97 -2.51 15.60 14.33
CA ARG A 97 -2.52 16.74 13.39
C ARG A 97 -3.61 16.64 12.35
N ARG A 98 -3.88 15.44 11.83
CA ARG A 98 -4.67 15.26 10.60
C ARG A 98 -6.05 14.69 10.81
N THR A 99 -6.21 13.71 11.70
CA THR A 99 -7.50 13.05 11.88
C THR A 99 -8.64 13.99 12.24
N PRO A 100 -8.45 15.02 13.11
CA PRO A 100 -9.55 15.96 13.41
C PRO A 100 -10.08 16.70 12.18
N ARG A 101 -9.28 16.86 11.14
CA ARG A 101 -9.65 17.58 9.91
C ARG A 101 -9.99 16.65 8.75
N LEU A 102 -9.32 15.50 8.65
CA LEU A 102 -9.44 14.60 7.50
C LEU A 102 -10.27 13.36 7.79
N GLY A 103 -10.53 13.05 9.07
CA GLY A 103 -11.25 11.82 9.45
C GLY A 103 -10.52 10.55 9.07
N SER A 104 -9.18 10.56 9.13
CA SER A 104 -8.35 9.44 8.70
C SER A 104 -8.55 8.22 9.60
N ARG A 105 -8.55 7.04 8.99
CA ARG A 105 -8.66 5.77 9.71
C ARG A 105 -7.29 5.32 10.20
N THR A 106 -7.27 4.46 11.22
CA THR A 106 -6.04 4.00 11.88
C THR A 106 -5.03 3.39 10.91
N LEU A 107 -5.47 2.48 10.04
CA LEU A 107 -4.56 1.84 9.09
C LEU A 107 -4.05 2.80 8.03
N ASP A 108 -4.85 3.78 7.63
CA ASP A 108 -4.41 4.82 6.69
C ASP A 108 -3.29 5.66 7.31
N VAL A 109 -3.44 6.04 8.57
CA VAL A 109 -2.41 6.75 9.32
C VAL A 109 -1.15 5.90 9.45
N LEU A 110 -1.30 4.61 9.72
CA LEU A 110 -0.17 3.69 9.85
C LEU A 110 0.60 3.54 8.52
N HIS A 111 -0.09 3.46 7.39
CA HIS A 111 0.56 3.43 6.07
C HIS A 111 1.40 4.68 5.81
N VAL A 112 0.85 5.86 6.07
CA VAL A 112 1.58 7.11 5.85
C VAL A 112 2.77 7.22 6.81
N ALA A 113 2.58 6.88 8.08
CA ALA A 113 3.67 6.84 9.06
C ALA A 113 4.78 5.88 8.63
N SER A 114 4.40 4.73 8.11
CA SER A 114 5.36 3.73 7.61
C SER A 114 6.19 4.26 6.44
N ALA A 115 5.53 4.90 5.48
CA ALA A 115 6.21 5.50 4.34
C ALA A 115 7.24 6.54 4.80
N LEU A 116 6.86 7.39 5.75
CA LEU A 116 7.77 8.44 6.29
C LEU A 116 8.93 7.85 7.08
N VAL A 117 8.68 6.88 7.94
CA VAL A 117 9.74 6.21 8.74
C VAL A 117 10.71 5.46 7.84
N LEU A 118 10.22 4.86 6.75
CA LEU A 118 11.05 4.17 5.76
C LEU A 118 11.68 5.14 4.74
N GLN A 119 11.47 6.43 4.90
CA GLN A 119 12.05 7.48 4.05
C GLN A 119 11.61 7.41 2.59
N ALA A 120 10.38 6.97 2.35
CA ALA A 120 9.76 7.07 1.04
C ALA A 120 9.42 8.53 0.74
N ASP A 121 9.48 8.91 -0.52
CA ASP A 121 9.04 10.21 -1.00
C ASP A 121 7.80 10.14 -1.88
N THR A 122 7.51 8.96 -2.43
CA THR A 122 6.36 8.70 -3.30
C THR A 122 5.45 7.68 -2.64
N PHE A 123 4.16 7.96 -2.68
CA PHE A 123 3.13 7.13 -2.05
C PHE A 123 2.12 6.69 -3.11
N TYR A 124 2.11 5.40 -3.43
CA TYR A 124 1.21 4.83 -4.43
C TYR A 124 -0.09 4.39 -3.77
N THR A 125 -1.19 5.01 -4.16
CA THR A 125 -2.52 4.71 -3.62
C THR A 125 -3.60 5.05 -4.64
N PHE A 126 -4.73 4.32 -4.57
CA PHE A 126 -5.96 4.67 -5.28
C PHE A 126 -7.07 5.10 -4.33
N ASP A 127 -6.80 5.14 -3.04
CA ASP A 127 -7.74 5.64 -2.04
C ASP A 127 -7.62 7.16 -1.91
N ARG A 128 -8.72 7.88 -2.16
CA ARG A 128 -8.73 9.34 -2.11
C ARG A 128 -8.41 9.91 -0.73
N SER A 129 -8.94 9.29 0.32
CA SER A 129 -8.67 9.72 1.70
C SER A 129 -7.21 9.52 2.06
N GLN A 130 -6.64 8.40 1.65
CA GLN A 130 -5.23 8.07 1.82
C GLN A 130 -4.34 9.05 1.06
N ALA A 131 -4.70 9.38 -0.18
CA ALA A 131 -3.96 10.35 -1.00
C ALA A 131 -3.92 11.74 -0.33
N LYS A 132 -5.06 12.20 0.21
CA LYS A 132 -5.11 13.47 0.93
C LYS A 132 -4.20 13.49 2.15
N LEU A 133 -4.21 12.41 2.92
CA LEU A 133 -3.36 12.28 4.10
C LEU A 133 -1.88 12.26 3.71
N ALA A 134 -1.51 11.47 2.73
CA ALA A 134 -0.13 11.36 2.25
C ALA A 134 0.39 12.72 1.75
N LYS A 135 -0.39 13.43 0.94
CA LYS A 135 -0.03 14.78 0.45
C LYS A 135 0.11 15.78 1.58
N ALA A 136 -0.78 15.73 2.57
CA ALA A 136 -0.71 16.62 3.73
C ALA A 136 0.58 16.42 4.52
N GLU A 137 1.14 15.22 4.52
CA GLU A 137 2.41 14.89 5.18
C GLU A 137 3.63 15.03 4.25
N GLY A 138 3.46 15.61 3.07
CA GLY A 138 4.56 15.95 2.17
C GLY A 138 4.98 14.86 1.20
N LEU A 139 4.24 13.77 1.10
CA LEU A 139 4.52 12.70 0.15
C LEU A 139 3.96 13.05 -1.24
N THR A 140 4.69 12.69 -2.28
CA THR A 140 4.21 12.78 -3.65
C THR A 140 3.25 11.62 -3.94
N VAL A 141 2.08 11.94 -4.48
CA VAL A 141 1.11 10.92 -4.89
C VAL A 141 0.89 11.05 -6.39
N PRO A 142 1.31 10.07 -7.18
CA PRO A 142 1.15 10.07 -8.63
C PRO A 142 -0.32 10.03 -9.10
#